data_52e86b9345cd3d2f0b8924a3b6ffdaba
#
_entry.id   52e86b9345cd3d2f0b8924a3b6ffdaba
#
_cell.length_a   1.000
_cell.length_b   1.000
_cell.length_c   1.000
_cell.angle_alpha   90.00
_cell.angle_beta   90.00
_cell.angle_gamma   90.00
#
_symmetry.space_group_name_H-M   'P 1'
#
loop_
_entity.id
_entity.type
_entity.pdbx_description
1 polymer ?
#
loop_
_entity_poly.entity_id
_entity_poly.type
_entity_poly.pdbx_seq_one_letter_code
_entity_poly.pdbx_strand_id
1 'polypeptide(L)'
;MKIKSIIPPTLFISAVLTLNGIATAIDNPQVYQQTEYKVVSNIQIDVKGISNEMIDDIATRSGVDPNIVKKIIKEESGGNPNAVGDNGESIGLMQIQPKHHQKRMEELGIVSLFDPQENVILGCAILSDLYDKYGNYEDALSVYNSGNTEDGKAYAERILKK
;
A
#
# COMPACT_ATOMS: atom_id res chain seq x y z
N MET A 1 -11.57 3.70 -17.47
CA MET A 1 -10.82 3.15 -16.34
C MET A 1 -9.37 3.58 -16.50
N LYS A 2 -8.92 4.57 -15.73
CA LYS A 2 -7.52 5.04 -15.80
C LYS A 2 -6.70 4.19 -14.83
N ILE A 3 -5.91 3.29 -15.38
CA ILE A 3 -4.89 2.55 -14.61
C ILE A 3 -3.87 3.58 -14.16
N LYS A 4 -3.80 3.88 -12.87
CA LYS A 4 -2.64 4.56 -12.30
C LYS A 4 -1.48 3.58 -12.41
N SER A 5 -0.62 3.77 -13.41
CA SER A 5 0.58 2.99 -13.61
C SER A 5 1.45 3.11 -12.36
N ILE A 6 1.69 2.01 -11.68
CA ILE A 6 2.76 1.90 -10.70
C ILE A 6 4.05 1.84 -11.52
N ILE A 7 4.65 3.00 -11.78
CA ILE A 7 5.88 3.10 -12.56
C ILE A 7 7.03 2.68 -11.65
N PRO A 8 7.86 1.70 -12.07
CA PRO A 8 9.05 1.34 -11.30
C PRO A 8 10.01 2.52 -11.16
N PRO A 9 10.83 2.57 -10.09
CA PRO A 9 11.61 3.74 -9.69
C PRO A 9 12.65 4.25 -10.70
N THR A 10 12.80 3.59 -11.84
CA THR A 10 13.81 3.93 -12.86
C THR A 10 13.31 4.85 -13.98
N LEU A 11 12.05 5.32 -13.97
CA LEU A 11 11.47 6.06 -15.10
C LEU A 11 10.77 7.37 -14.73
N PHE A 12 11.19 8.06 -13.66
CA PHE A 12 10.87 9.47 -13.46
C PHE A 12 12.05 10.37 -13.80
N ILE A 13 12.34 10.49 -15.10
CA ILE A 13 13.16 11.57 -15.61
C ILE A 13 12.22 12.63 -16.17
N SER A 14 12.34 13.82 -15.58
CA SER A 14 11.88 15.12 -16.06
C SER A 14 10.37 15.40 -16.17
N ALA A 15 9.81 15.96 -15.10
CA ALA A 15 8.90 17.07 -15.23
C ALA A 15 9.53 18.27 -14.51
N VAL A 16 10.28 19.08 -15.24
CA VAL A 16 10.74 20.38 -14.78
C VAL A 16 9.53 21.32 -14.81
N LEU A 17 8.99 21.66 -13.65
CA LEU A 17 8.10 22.80 -13.49
C LEU A 17 8.97 24.06 -13.52
N THR A 18 8.99 24.73 -14.66
CA THR A 18 9.54 26.08 -14.78
C THR A 18 8.55 27.07 -14.18
N LEU A 19 8.78 27.47 -12.95
CA LEU A 19 8.27 28.69 -12.38
C LEU A 19 9.46 29.64 -12.13
N ASN A 20 9.47 30.73 -12.91
CA ASN A 20 10.37 31.89 -12.78
C ASN A 20 11.88 31.65 -12.98
N GLY A 21 12.31 31.32 -14.19
CA GLY A 21 13.55 31.88 -14.77
C GLY A 21 14.88 31.58 -14.05
N ILE A 22 14.96 30.59 -13.17
CA ILE A 22 16.25 30.17 -12.59
C ILE A 22 16.40 28.67 -12.90
N ALA A 23 17.01 28.39 -14.03
CA ALA A 23 17.54 27.07 -14.34
C ALA A 23 18.83 26.89 -13.52
N THR A 24 18.71 26.35 -12.31
CA THR A 24 19.86 25.74 -11.64
C THR A 24 19.93 24.29 -12.04
N ALA A 25 21.00 23.94 -12.73
CA ALA A 25 21.33 22.57 -13.08
C ALA A 25 21.35 21.71 -11.80
N ILE A 26 20.37 20.85 -11.66
CA ILE A 26 20.37 19.83 -10.60
C ILE A 26 20.87 18.54 -11.24
N ASP A 27 22.18 18.50 -11.49
CA ASP A 27 22.89 17.29 -11.93
C ASP A 27 23.46 16.49 -10.74
N ASN A 28 22.85 16.61 -9.56
CA ASN A 28 23.26 15.81 -8.42
C ASN A 28 22.18 14.79 -8.05
N PRO A 29 22.33 13.52 -8.45
CA PRO A 29 21.37 12.45 -8.08
C PRO A 29 21.21 12.26 -6.57
N GLN A 30 22.15 12.75 -5.75
CA GLN A 30 22.09 12.67 -4.29
C GLN A 30 21.08 13.66 -3.68
N VAL A 31 20.74 14.74 -4.39
CA VAL A 31 19.77 15.75 -3.91
C VAL A 31 18.33 15.25 -4.07
N TYR A 32 18.05 14.41 -5.05
CA TYR A 32 16.72 13.82 -5.25
C TYR A 32 16.32 12.81 -4.16
N GLN A 33 17.30 12.24 -3.44
CA GLN A 33 17.04 11.27 -2.38
C GLN A 33 16.59 11.92 -1.06
N GLN A 34 16.70 13.23 -0.91
CA GLN A 34 16.46 13.89 0.39
C GLN A 34 15.21 14.78 0.44
N THR A 35 14.54 15.05 -0.66
CA THR A 35 13.38 15.96 -0.67
C THR A 35 12.03 15.28 -0.91
N GLU A 36 12.00 14.01 -1.22
CA GLU A 36 10.77 13.28 -1.43
C GLU A 36 10.38 12.46 -0.22
N TYR A 37 9.23 12.81 0.32
CA TYR A 37 8.38 12.00 1.20
C TYR A 37 8.90 11.67 2.60
N LYS A 38 8.98 12.67 3.45
CA LYS A 38 8.89 12.38 4.88
C LYS A 38 7.43 12.33 5.32
N VAL A 39 6.67 11.37 4.81
CA VAL A 39 5.47 10.91 5.51
C VAL A 39 5.98 10.07 6.66
N VAL A 40 6.19 10.70 7.80
CA VAL A 40 6.60 9.98 9.01
C VAL A 40 5.35 9.28 9.55
N SER A 41 5.22 8.00 9.27
CA SER A 41 4.25 7.18 9.99
C SER A 41 4.63 7.13 11.46
N ASN A 42 3.66 7.40 12.34
CA ASN A 42 3.85 7.31 13.78
C ASN A 42 3.78 5.87 14.29
N ILE A 43 3.32 4.93 13.45
CA ILE A 43 3.17 3.53 13.81
C ILE A 43 4.41 2.77 13.36
N GLN A 44 5.03 2.04 14.29
CA GLN A 44 6.11 1.10 14.02
C GLN A 44 5.59 -0.31 14.30
N ILE A 45 5.89 -1.22 13.39
CA ILE A 45 5.54 -2.65 13.49
C ILE A 45 6.76 -3.51 13.23
N ASP A 46 6.80 -4.68 13.84
CA ASP A 46 7.85 -5.68 13.56
C ASP A 46 7.33 -6.64 12.50
N VAL A 47 7.95 -6.60 11.32
CA VAL A 47 7.59 -7.44 10.18
C VAL A 47 8.85 -8.05 9.59
N LYS A 48 8.89 -9.37 9.49
CA LYS A 48 10.01 -10.05 8.84
C LYS A 48 10.03 -9.77 7.34
N GLY A 49 11.22 -9.44 6.83
CA GLY A 49 11.48 -9.33 5.38
C GLY A 49 11.07 -8.01 4.73
N ILE A 50 10.50 -7.05 5.49
CA ILE A 50 10.20 -5.70 5.00
C ILE A 50 10.36 -4.69 6.12
N SER A 51 10.98 -3.54 5.85
CA SER A 51 11.13 -2.48 6.84
C SER A 51 9.89 -1.57 6.91
N ASN A 52 9.76 -0.84 8.02
CA ASN A 52 8.68 0.16 8.16
C ASN A 52 8.77 1.26 7.09
N GLU A 53 9.98 1.68 6.75
CA GLU A 53 10.22 2.69 5.71
C GLU A 53 9.77 2.18 4.32
N MET A 54 9.97 0.90 4.03
CA MET A 54 9.51 0.28 2.79
C MET A 54 7.98 0.22 2.75
N ILE A 55 7.33 -0.13 3.86
CA ILE A 55 5.85 -0.11 3.97
C ILE A 55 5.32 1.30 3.75
N ASP A 56 5.97 2.30 4.36
CA ASP A 56 5.58 3.72 4.22
C ASP A 56 5.73 4.21 2.77
N ASP A 57 6.82 3.83 2.10
CA ASP A 57 7.07 4.17 0.69
C ASP A 57 6.01 3.53 -0.24
N ILE A 58 5.74 2.24 -0.08
CA ILE A 58 4.73 1.53 -0.88
C ILE A 58 3.34 2.15 -0.69
N ALA A 59 2.93 2.37 0.57
CA ALA A 59 1.64 2.95 0.90
C ALA A 59 1.49 4.36 0.31
N THR A 60 2.49 5.22 0.51
CA THR A 60 2.50 6.59 0.00
C THR A 60 2.40 6.64 -1.52
N ARG A 61 3.18 5.82 -2.24
CA ARG A 61 3.12 5.74 -3.71
C ARG A 61 1.77 5.22 -4.22
N SER A 62 1.11 4.38 -3.44
CA SER A 62 -0.23 3.89 -3.75
C SER A 62 -1.34 4.88 -3.38
N GLY A 63 -1.01 6.02 -2.76
CA GLY A 63 -1.99 7.01 -2.30
C GLY A 63 -2.77 6.58 -1.06
N VAL A 64 -2.22 5.66 -0.26
CA VAL A 64 -2.82 5.12 0.96
C VAL A 64 -2.07 5.66 2.18
N ASP A 65 -2.78 5.92 3.28
CA ASP A 65 -2.17 6.32 4.55
C ASP A 65 -1.31 5.16 5.11
N PRO A 66 0.01 5.34 5.30
CA PRO A 66 0.90 4.32 5.83
C PRO A 66 0.49 3.79 7.21
N ASN A 67 -0.13 4.63 8.05
CA ASN A 67 -0.60 4.20 9.36
C ASN A 67 -1.77 3.21 9.24
N ILE A 68 -2.65 3.41 8.26
CA ILE A 68 -3.75 2.46 7.98
C ILE A 68 -3.18 1.12 7.53
N VAL A 69 -2.21 1.13 6.60
CA VAL A 69 -1.57 -0.11 6.13
C VAL A 69 -0.92 -0.88 7.29
N LYS A 70 -0.17 -0.20 8.15
CA LYS A 70 0.46 -0.84 9.32
C LYS A 70 -0.55 -1.40 10.31
N LYS A 71 -1.69 -0.73 10.52
CA LYS A 71 -2.77 -1.25 11.37
C LYS A 71 -3.44 -2.47 10.75
N ILE A 72 -3.66 -2.47 9.43
CA ILE A 72 -4.15 -3.65 8.70
C ILE A 72 -3.19 -4.82 8.92
N ILE A 73 -1.90 -4.66 8.65
CA ILE A 73 -0.90 -5.70 8.84
C ILE A 73 -0.92 -6.25 10.28
N LYS A 74 -1.04 -5.38 11.26
CA LYS A 74 -1.12 -5.77 12.67
C LYS A 74 -2.38 -6.58 12.97
N GLU A 75 -3.53 -6.16 12.47
CA GLU A 75 -4.82 -6.81 12.68
C GLU A 75 -4.90 -8.17 11.97
N GLU A 76 -4.42 -8.23 10.71
CA GLU A 76 -4.56 -9.40 9.84
C GLU A 76 -3.59 -10.53 10.16
N SER A 77 -2.34 -10.20 10.42
CA SER A 77 -1.27 -11.21 10.53
C SER A 77 -0.39 -11.04 11.77
N GLY A 78 -0.54 -9.95 12.52
CA GLY A 78 0.41 -9.59 13.57
C GLY A 78 1.84 -9.34 13.04
N GLY A 79 2.00 -9.04 11.75
CA GLY A 79 3.29 -8.87 11.09
C GLY A 79 3.94 -10.17 10.60
N ASN A 80 3.21 -11.29 10.58
CA ASN A 80 3.72 -12.57 10.08
C ASN A 80 3.51 -12.72 8.57
N PRO A 81 4.57 -12.67 7.72
CA PRO A 81 4.42 -12.81 6.27
C PRO A 81 3.97 -14.21 5.82
N ASN A 82 4.12 -15.21 6.69
CA ASN A 82 3.71 -16.59 6.41
C ASN A 82 2.35 -16.93 7.00
N ALA A 83 1.57 -15.92 7.41
CA ALA A 83 0.23 -16.15 7.91
C ALA A 83 -0.68 -16.72 6.83
N VAL A 84 -1.48 -17.73 7.21
CA VAL A 84 -2.49 -18.34 6.35
C VAL A 84 -3.79 -18.41 7.16
N GLY A 85 -4.81 -17.72 6.68
CA GLY A 85 -6.14 -17.64 7.28
C GLY A 85 -7.22 -18.26 6.40
N ASP A 86 -8.46 -18.17 6.84
CA ASP A 86 -9.67 -18.58 6.09
C ASP A 86 -9.55 -19.97 5.43
N ASN A 87 -9.12 -20.96 6.21
CA ASN A 87 -8.90 -22.34 5.74
C ASN A 87 -7.93 -22.46 4.55
N GLY A 88 -6.93 -21.56 4.47
CA GLY A 88 -5.92 -21.56 3.42
C GLY A 88 -6.16 -20.54 2.30
N GLU A 89 -7.22 -19.76 2.37
CA GLU A 89 -7.57 -18.82 1.30
C GLU A 89 -6.90 -17.45 1.44
N SER A 90 -6.67 -16.98 2.67
CA SER A 90 -6.06 -15.67 2.98
C SER A 90 -4.58 -15.81 3.26
N ILE A 91 -3.74 -15.02 2.60
CA ILE A 91 -2.28 -15.20 2.60
C ILE A 91 -1.55 -13.92 2.98
N GLY A 92 -0.54 -14.05 3.84
CA GLY A 92 0.52 -13.10 4.10
C GLY A 92 0.12 -11.95 5.03
N LEU A 93 0.88 -10.86 4.94
CA LEU A 93 0.79 -9.72 5.86
C LEU A 93 -0.58 -9.08 5.93
N MET A 94 -1.23 -8.91 4.79
CA MET A 94 -2.52 -8.23 4.64
C MET A 94 -3.66 -9.21 4.34
N GLN A 95 -3.45 -10.53 4.53
CA GLN A 95 -4.42 -11.62 4.41
C GLN A 95 -5.24 -11.55 3.11
N ILE A 96 -4.53 -11.48 1.99
CA ILE A 96 -5.15 -11.33 0.67
C ILE A 96 -5.58 -12.69 0.13
N GLN A 97 -6.78 -12.76 -0.45
CA GLN A 97 -7.29 -13.95 -1.12
C GLN A 97 -6.96 -13.91 -2.62
N PRO A 98 -5.96 -14.66 -3.11
CA PRO A 98 -5.48 -14.55 -4.49
C PRO A 98 -6.54 -14.85 -5.54
N LYS A 99 -7.54 -15.70 -5.21
CA LYS A 99 -8.63 -16.04 -6.14
C LYS A 99 -9.42 -14.85 -6.65
N HIS A 100 -9.46 -13.75 -5.88
CA HIS A 100 -10.20 -12.52 -6.24
C HIS A 100 -9.31 -11.49 -6.95
N HIS A 101 -7.98 -11.70 -7.01
CA HIS A 101 -7.02 -10.70 -7.47
C HIS A 101 -6.05 -11.20 -8.54
N GLN A 102 -6.29 -12.36 -9.16
CA GLN A 102 -5.40 -12.97 -10.15
C GLN A 102 -4.97 -12.00 -11.25
N LYS A 103 -5.93 -11.33 -11.88
CA LYS A 103 -5.62 -10.35 -12.93
C LYS A 103 -4.74 -9.21 -12.44
N ARG A 104 -4.99 -8.71 -11.22
CA ARG A 104 -4.19 -7.63 -10.63
C ARG A 104 -2.78 -8.12 -10.28
N MET A 105 -2.65 -9.34 -9.78
CA MET A 105 -1.35 -9.95 -9.53
C MET A 105 -0.53 -10.06 -10.82
N GLU A 106 -1.14 -10.49 -11.91
CA GLU A 106 -0.49 -10.53 -13.24
C GLU A 106 -0.05 -9.13 -13.71
N GLU A 107 -0.94 -8.13 -13.61
CA GLU A 107 -0.67 -6.74 -14.01
C GLU A 107 0.46 -6.10 -13.19
N LEU A 108 0.60 -6.47 -11.92
CA LEU A 108 1.64 -5.96 -11.01
C LEU A 108 2.91 -6.82 -10.99
N GLY A 109 2.92 -7.96 -11.68
CA GLY A 109 4.04 -8.89 -11.69
C GLY A 109 4.24 -9.61 -10.34
N ILE A 110 3.18 -9.79 -9.55
CA ILE A 110 3.21 -10.44 -8.25
C ILE A 110 3.22 -11.95 -8.42
N VAL A 111 4.23 -12.59 -7.83
CA VAL A 111 4.48 -14.03 -7.95
C VAL A 111 4.09 -14.77 -6.67
N SER A 112 4.30 -14.17 -5.50
CA SER A 112 4.08 -14.84 -4.22
C SER A 112 3.52 -13.91 -3.15
N LEU A 113 2.34 -14.20 -2.64
CA LEU A 113 1.77 -13.46 -1.51
C LEU A 113 2.45 -13.78 -0.15
N PHE A 114 3.39 -14.72 -0.10
CA PHE A 114 4.28 -14.92 1.04
C PHE A 114 5.50 -13.98 1.00
N ASP A 115 5.79 -13.35 -0.17
CA ASP A 115 6.75 -12.25 -0.21
C ASP A 115 6.13 -11.02 0.46
N PRO A 116 6.76 -10.48 1.52
CA PRO A 116 6.17 -9.40 2.29
C PRO A 116 6.00 -8.11 1.48
N GLN A 117 6.93 -7.83 0.56
CA GLN A 117 6.85 -6.64 -0.29
C GLN A 117 5.73 -6.77 -1.33
N GLU A 118 5.64 -7.91 -2.01
CA GLU A 118 4.59 -8.17 -3.00
C GLU A 118 3.20 -8.16 -2.36
N ASN A 119 3.07 -8.69 -1.14
CA ASN A 119 1.83 -8.69 -0.38
C ASN A 119 1.37 -7.26 -0.05
N VAL A 120 2.27 -6.42 0.46
CA VAL A 120 1.96 -5.02 0.77
C VAL A 120 1.65 -4.21 -0.50
N ILE A 121 2.37 -4.44 -1.61
CA ILE A 121 2.06 -3.79 -2.90
C ILE A 121 0.63 -4.12 -3.34
N LEU A 122 0.25 -5.39 -3.32
CA LEU A 122 -1.10 -5.79 -3.74
C LEU A 122 -2.17 -5.26 -2.78
N GLY A 123 -1.95 -5.35 -1.47
CA GLY A 123 -2.88 -4.84 -0.46
C GLY A 123 -3.12 -3.34 -0.58
N CYS A 124 -2.05 -2.57 -0.79
CA CYS A 124 -2.16 -1.12 -1.03
C CYS A 124 -2.91 -0.81 -2.33
N ALA A 125 -2.66 -1.55 -3.41
CA ALA A 125 -3.37 -1.36 -4.67
C ALA A 125 -4.88 -1.66 -4.53
N ILE A 126 -5.25 -2.71 -3.79
CA ILE A 126 -6.65 -3.03 -3.49
C ILE A 126 -7.30 -1.89 -2.68
N LEU A 127 -6.64 -1.45 -1.60
CA LEU A 127 -7.19 -0.44 -0.71
C LEU A 127 -7.30 0.93 -1.40
N SER A 128 -6.34 1.28 -2.26
CA SER A 128 -6.39 2.50 -3.08
C SER A 128 -7.60 2.53 -4.01
N ASP A 129 -7.87 1.42 -4.72
CA ASP A 129 -9.03 1.33 -5.59
C ASP A 129 -10.36 1.40 -4.81
N LEU A 130 -10.40 0.80 -3.63
CA LEU A 130 -11.58 0.88 -2.76
C LEU A 130 -11.77 2.30 -2.25
N TYR A 131 -10.70 2.98 -1.85
CA TYR A 131 -10.78 4.38 -1.44
C TYR A 131 -11.23 5.30 -2.59
N ASP A 132 -10.67 5.11 -3.78
CA ASP A 132 -11.08 5.87 -4.98
C ASP A 132 -12.58 5.63 -5.31
N LYS A 133 -13.08 4.42 -5.06
CA LYS A 133 -14.50 4.06 -5.31
C LYS A 133 -15.46 4.64 -4.28
N TYR A 134 -15.13 4.56 -3.00
CA TYR A 134 -16.05 4.92 -1.91
C TYR A 134 -15.82 6.32 -1.33
N GLY A 135 -14.66 6.93 -1.57
CA GLY A 135 -14.32 8.29 -1.15
C GLY A 135 -14.00 8.45 0.34
N ASN A 136 -14.00 7.34 1.10
CA ASN A 136 -13.69 7.35 2.54
C ASN A 136 -13.09 6.00 2.98
N TYR A 137 -12.32 6.03 4.09
CA TYR A 137 -11.70 4.81 4.61
C TYR A 137 -12.66 3.88 5.35
N GLU A 138 -13.78 4.37 5.89
CA GLU A 138 -14.73 3.51 6.60
C GLU A 138 -15.32 2.46 5.66
N ASP A 139 -15.88 2.90 4.54
CA ASP A 139 -16.44 2.00 3.54
C ASP A 139 -15.36 1.18 2.83
N ALA A 140 -14.22 1.80 2.49
CA ALA A 140 -13.11 1.10 1.85
C ALA A 140 -12.60 -0.08 2.69
N LEU A 141 -12.39 0.13 3.99
CA LEU A 141 -11.94 -0.90 4.93
C LEU A 141 -13.02 -1.95 5.19
N SER A 142 -14.29 -1.53 5.27
CA SER A 142 -15.41 -2.46 5.41
C SER A 142 -15.46 -3.44 4.24
N VAL A 143 -15.35 -2.92 3.02
CA VAL A 143 -15.34 -3.74 1.80
C VAL A 143 -14.07 -4.57 1.67
N TYR A 144 -12.92 -4.03 2.09
CA TYR A 144 -11.64 -4.77 2.12
C TYR A 144 -11.77 -6.06 2.94
N ASN A 145 -12.38 -5.97 4.12
CA ASN A 145 -12.52 -7.10 5.04
C ASN A 145 -13.64 -8.08 4.66
N SER A 146 -14.81 -7.57 4.25
CA SER A 146 -16.03 -8.40 4.13
C SER A 146 -16.64 -8.46 2.73
N GLY A 147 -16.12 -7.66 1.79
CA GLY A 147 -16.68 -7.53 0.45
C GLY A 147 -17.89 -6.59 0.34
N ASN A 148 -18.40 -6.06 1.45
CA ASN A 148 -19.50 -5.09 1.46
C ASN A 148 -19.35 -4.06 2.58
N THR A 149 -20.12 -2.96 2.52
CA THR A 149 -19.99 -1.84 3.46
C THR A 149 -20.60 -2.09 4.83
N GLU A 150 -21.52 -3.06 4.96
CA GLU A 150 -22.24 -3.27 6.21
C GLU A 150 -21.52 -4.24 7.15
N ASP A 151 -21.11 -5.41 6.65
CA ASP A 151 -20.56 -6.47 7.47
C ASP A 151 -19.15 -6.17 7.99
N GLY A 152 -18.39 -5.29 7.28
CA GLY A 152 -17.03 -4.90 7.64
C GLY A 152 -16.92 -3.70 8.60
N LYS A 153 -18.02 -3.08 9.04
CA LYS A 153 -17.98 -1.85 9.86
C LYS A 153 -17.14 -1.98 11.13
N ALA A 154 -17.33 -3.07 11.86
CA ALA A 154 -16.58 -3.31 13.08
C ALA A 154 -15.06 -3.42 12.84
N TYR A 155 -14.66 -3.97 11.69
CA TYR A 155 -13.26 -3.99 11.27
C TYR A 155 -12.75 -2.58 10.97
N ALA A 156 -13.47 -1.81 10.15
CA ALA A 156 -13.11 -0.45 9.82
C ALA A 156 -12.95 0.43 11.08
N GLU A 157 -13.87 0.31 12.05
CA GLU A 157 -13.77 1.01 13.33
C GLU A 157 -12.50 0.66 14.10
N ARG A 158 -12.08 -0.63 14.15
CA ARG A 158 -10.85 -1.05 14.82
C ARG A 158 -9.60 -0.43 14.16
N ILE A 159 -9.56 -0.43 12.83
CA ILE A 159 -8.43 0.15 12.08
C ILE A 159 -8.39 1.68 12.24
N LEU A 160 -9.53 2.36 12.23
CA LEU A 160 -9.61 3.83 12.28
C LEU A 160 -9.46 4.41 13.70
N LYS A 161 -9.60 3.61 14.77
CA LYS A 161 -9.34 4.07 16.14
C LYS A 161 -7.94 4.67 16.26
N LYS A 162 -7.88 5.83 16.92
CA LYS A 162 -6.63 6.56 17.21
C LYS A 162 -5.84 5.86 18.34
#